data_b72a58292a58626109d80d1bc94d93cc
#
_entry.id   b72a58292a58626109d80d1bc94d93cc
#
_cell.length_a   1.000
_cell.length_b   1.000
_cell.length_c   1.000
_cell.angle_alpha   90.00
_cell.angle_beta   90.00
_cell.angle_gamma   90.00
#
_symmetry.space_group_name_H-M   'P 1'
#
loop_
_entity.id
_entity.type
_entity.pdbx_description
1 polymer ?
#
loop_
_entity_poly.entity_id
_entity_poly.type
_entity_poly.pdbx_seq_one_letter_code
_entity_poly.pdbx_strand_id
1 'polypeptide(L)'
;MDVLRLLCWCQNVRPDDLSSISTETERENLITLGLIKRHQRSDTLLLTNSGRAFLQAALEGDVPNLTLSYHDAAIERRVRLSSLMMTAYHAGINVFTITANSLAEPSTLFITAITRSRGHNPWGSARVGAIAHLGSTYYAVHYIYSGIGRMAVNDELAAFHNHTNFGKDTQRAFLFAGASYADIMEELKARDEKRDAKLIRYSEAYRGLHYPVHLLSCDETGARQLQIMAVPDYRVKISKLMLRSAYRPPPEDAPAWDATYQNRPFVIGADMNLRRIDAAIASAKKRGCLPISLAALDAQGDAVLLRRYKDTGYAVIYKVTESVLTELFGHPPSLYLPPCTQYLTKKGAVVDAPLIQVDRKDRRLPRK
;
A
#
# COMPACT_ATOMS: atom_id res chain seq x y z
N MET A 1 -5.41 -11.24 17.73
CA MET A 1 -6.58 -11.01 16.84
C MET A 1 -6.18 -10.64 15.43
N ASP A 2 -5.30 -9.67 15.22
CA ASP A 2 -4.98 -9.17 13.87
C ASP A 2 -4.34 -10.21 12.95
N VAL A 3 -3.55 -11.15 13.48
CA VAL A 3 -3.07 -12.32 12.71
C VAL A 3 -4.24 -13.11 12.10
N LEU A 4 -5.28 -13.40 12.88
CA LEU A 4 -6.45 -14.13 12.38
C LEU A 4 -7.23 -13.30 11.35
N ARG A 5 -7.37 -11.99 11.59
CA ARG A 5 -8.02 -11.07 10.65
C ARG A 5 -7.27 -11.05 9.32
N LEU A 6 -5.95 -10.84 9.34
CA LEU A 6 -5.12 -10.81 8.14
C LEU A 6 -5.21 -12.13 7.37
N LEU A 7 -5.12 -13.28 8.05
CA LEU A 7 -5.31 -14.58 7.42
C LEU A 7 -6.72 -14.77 6.86
N CYS A 8 -7.73 -14.17 7.46
CA CYS A 8 -9.10 -14.22 6.94
C CYS A 8 -9.24 -13.40 5.65
N TRP A 9 -8.67 -12.20 5.59
CA TRP A 9 -8.75 -11.30 4.44
C TRP A 9 -7.82 -11.69 3.29
N CYS A 10 -6.62 -12.20 3.60
CA CYS A 10 -5.61 -12.57 2.59
C CYS A 10 -5.65 -14.02 2.17
N GLN A 11 -6.14 -14.92 3.00
CA GLN A 11 -6.11 -16.40 2.92
C GLN A 11 -4.70 -16.98 3.12
N ASN A 12 -3.73 -16.64 2.30
CA ASN A 12 -2.36 -17.13 2.36
C ASN A 12 -1.41 -15.98 2.74
N VAL A 13 -0.71 -16.12 3.85
CA VAL A 13 0.26 -15.13 4.35
C VAL A 13 1.55 -15.85 4.68
N ARG A 14 2.69 -15.29 4.30
CA ARG A 14 4.00 -15.83 4.71
C ARG A 14 4.21 -15.59 6.21
N PRO A 15 4.86 -16.53 6.93
CA PRO A 15 5.20 -16.31 8.34
C PRO A 15 6.00 -15.02 8.57
N ASP A 16 6.92 -14.72 7.65
CA ASP A 16 7.77 -13.52 7.72
C ASP A 16 6.95 -12.23 7.63
N ASP A 17 5.92 -12.19 6.79
CA ASP A 17 5.02 -11.03 6.67
C ASP A 17 4.28 -10.73 7.99
N LEU A 18 4.10 -11.74 8.86
CA LEU A 18 3.46 -11.61 10.17
C LEU A 18 4.43 -11.31 11.30
N SER A 19 5.74 -11.34 11.06
CA SER A 19 6.77 -11.20 12.10
C SER A 19 6.70 -9.86 12.84
N SER A 20 6.20 -8.81 12.17
CA SER A 20 6.02 -7.48 12.76
C SER A 20 4.82 -7.39 13.73
N ILE A 21 3.87 -8.32 13.67
CA ILE A 21 2.63 -8.28 14.47
C ILE A 21 2.45 -9.50 15.38
N SER A 22 3.29 -10.51 15.24
CA SER A 22 3.26 -11.72 16.07
C SER A 22 4.63 -12.36 16.16
N THR A 23 4.92 -12.94 17.33
CA THR A 23 6.09 -13.77 17.52
C THR A 23 5.87 -15.17 16.93
N GLU A 24 6.95 -15.90 16.68
CA GLU A 24 6.86 -17.30 16.25
C GLU A 24 6.09 -18.16 17.28
N THR A 25 6.36 -17.97 18.57
CA THR A 25 5.68 -18.66 19.66
C THR A 25 4.15 -18.42 19.62
N GLU A 26 3.73 -17.19 19.35
CA GLU A 26 2.30 -16.88 19.24
C GLU A 26 1.68 -17.59 18.03
N ARG A 27 2.37 -17.65 16.90
CA ARG A 27 1.89 -18.38 15.72
C ARG A 27 1.81 -19.88 15.95
N GLU A 28 2.82 -20.48 16.61
CA GLU A 28 2.77 -21.91 16.97
C GLU A 28 1.65 -22.20 17.99
N ASN A 29 1.38 -21.31 18.93
CA ASN A 29 0.23 -21.44 19.81
C ASN A 29 -1.11 -21.43 19.03
N LEU A 30 -1.25 -20.56 18.03
CA LEU A 30 -2.44 -20.53 17.18
C LEU A 30 -2.60 -21.81 16.34
N ILE A 31 -1.48 -22.41 15.90
CA ILE A 31 -1.47 -23.70 15.21
C ILE A 31 -1.91 -24.83 16.19
N THR A 32 -1.35 -24.86 17.37
CA THR A 32 -1.69 -25.83 18.41
C THR A 32 -3.16 -25.77 18.84
N LEU A 33 -3.73 -24.56 18.84
CA LEU A 33 -5.16 -24.33 19.09
C LEU A 33 -6.05 -24.70 17.90
N GLY A 34 -5.46 -25.06 16.76
CA GLY A 34 -6.17 -25.41 15.55
C GLY A 34 -6.86 -24.21 14.87
N LEU A 35 -6.50 -22.97 15.21
CA LEU A 35 -7.08 -21.75 14.62
C LEU A 35 -6.45 -21.40 13.28
N ILE A 36 -5.15 -21.68 13.13
CA ILE A 36 -4.41 -21.52 11.89
C ILE A 36 -3.68 -22.83 11.55
N LYS A 37 -3.24 -22.97 10.32
CA LYS A 37 -2.43 -24.11 9.87
C LYS A 37 -1.40 -23.71 8.83
N ARG A 38 -0.31 -24.48 8.73
CA ARG A 38 0.65 -24.34 7.62
C ARG A 38 0.06 -24.95 6.35
N HIS A 39 0.30 -24.31 5.22
CA HIS A 39 -0.07 -24.88 3.93
C HIS A 39 0.92 -26.00 3.54
N GLN A 40 0.43 -27.13 3.03
CA GLN A 40 1.27 -28.32 2.78
C GLN A 40 2.29 -28.14 1.64
N ARG A 41 2.03 -27.25 0.68
CA ARG A 41 2.85 -27.09 -0.54
C ARG A 41 3.52 -25.71 -0.66
N SER A 42 3.23 -24.80 0.22
CA SER A 42 3.81 -23.47 0.22
C SER A 42 4.17 -23.08 1.65
N ASP A 43 5.19 -22.27 1.81
CA ASP A 43 5.52 -21.73 3.12
C ASP A 43 4.59 -20.56 3.48
N THR A 44 3.32 -20.89 3.72
CA THR A 44 2.28 -19.92 4.09
C THR A 44 1.40 -20.46 5.22
N LEU A 45 0.81 -19.53 5.94
CA LEU A 45 -0.19 -19.79 6.97
C LEU A 45 -1.60 -19.54 6.43
N LEU A 46 -2.55 -20.34 6.90
CA LEU A 46 -3.97 -20.31 6.54
C LEU A 46 -4.83 -20.27 7.78
N LEU A 47 -5.95 -19.56 7.70
CA LEU A 47 -7.01 -19.68 8.71
C LEU A 47 -7.76 -21.01 8.54
N THR A 48 -8.03 -21.70 9.63
CA THR A 48 -8.88 -22.91 9.65
C THR A 48 -10.36 -22.55 9.75
N ASN A 49 -11.25 -23.52 9.59
CA ASN A 49 -12.68 -23.32 9.84
C ASN A 49 -12.94 -22.93 11.31
N SER A 50 -12.22 -23.56 12.25
CA SER A 50 -12.31 -23.22 13.68
C SER A 50 -11.82 -21.79 13.94
N GLY A 51 -10.71 -21.38 13.29
CA GLY A 51 -10.22 -20.01 13.38
C GLY A 51 -11.20 -18.99 12.80
N ARG A 52 -11.88 -19.34 11.71
CA ARG A 52 -12.93 -18.49 11.13
C ARG A 52 -14.14 -18.36 12.07
N ALA A 53 -14.64 -19.48 12.61
CA ALA A 53 -15.74 -19.46 13.55
C ALA A 53 -15.41 -18.65 14.81
N PHE A 54 -14.18 -18.81 15.33
CA PHE A 54 -13.68 -18.01 16.43
C PHE A 54 -13.66 -16.51 16.10
N LEU A 55 -13.15 -16.15 14.92
CA LEU A 55 -13.07 -14.75 14.48
C LEU A 55 -14.45 -14.13 14.29
N GLN A 56 -15.43 -14.86 13.74
CA GLN A 56 -16.82 -14.42 13.59
C GLN A 56 -17.47 -14.14 14.93
N ALA A 57 -17.28 -15.04 15.89
CA ALA A 57 -17.79 -14.86 17.25
C ALA A 57 -17.14 -13.67 17.97
N ALA A 58 -15.82 -13.48 17.78
CA ALA A 58 -15.07 -12.43 18.46
C ALA A 58 -15.32 -11.03 17.89
N LEU A 59 -15.67 -10.91 16.61
CA LEU A 59 -15.93 -9.61 15.97
C LEU A 59 -17.40 -9.23 15.98
N GLU A 60 -18.30 -10.10 16.46
CA GLU A 60 -19.75 -9.89 16.44
C GLU A 60 -20.27 -9.42 15.07
N GLY A 61 -19.59 -9.80 14.00
CA GLY A 61 -19.85 -9.23 12.69
C GLY A 61 -19.40 -10.11 11.51
N ASP A 62 -19.63 -9.55 10.34
CA ASP A 62 -19.30 -10.24 9.10
C ASP A 62 -17.78 -10.33 8.89
N VAL A 63 -17.32 -11.52 8.55
CA VAL A 63 -15.98 -11.78 8.05
C VAL A 63 -16.06 -12.23 6.60
N PRO A 64 -15.09 -11.88 5.75
CA PRO A 64 -15.14 -12.25 4.34
C PRO A 64 -15.14 -13.77 4.17
N ASN A 65 -16.06 -14.25 3.37
CA ASN A 65 -16.15 -15.67 3.02
C ASN A 65 -15.42 -15.97 1.71
N LEU A 66 -14.08 -15.99 1.79
CA LEU A 66 -13.23 -16.27 0.63
C LEU A 66 -13.06 -17.78 0.45
N THR A 67 -13.26 -18.27 -0.75
CA THR A 67 -12.98 -19.66 -1.10
C THR A 67 -11.48 -19.90 -1.11
N LEU A 68 -11.02 -20.93 -0.37
CA LEU A 68 -9.62 -21.35 -0.40
C LEU A 68 -9.25 -21.82 -1.80
N SER A 69 -8.11 -21.41 -2.29
CA SER A 69 -7.55 -21.88 -3.54
C SER A 69 -6.34 -22.77 -3.27
N TYR A 70 -6.26 -23.86 -4.01
CA TYR A 70 -5.16 -24.83 -3.92
C TYR A 70 -4.23 -24.78 -5.14
N HIS A 71 -4.50 -23.87 -6.10
CA HIS A 71 -3.64 -23.68 -7.26
C HIS A 71 -2.49 -22.73 -6.95
N ASP A 72 -1.28 -23.09 -7.28
CA ASP A 72 -0.06 -22.33 -6.97
C ASP A 72 -0.15 -20.85 -7.42
N ALA A 73 -0.60 -20.61 -8.65
CA ALA A 73 -0.77 -19.23 -9.15
C ALA A 73 -1.79 -18.39 -8.34
N ALA A 74 -2.79 -19.03 -7.74
CA ALA A 74 -3.76 -18.35 -6.88
C ALA A 74 -3.19 -18.13 -5.48
N ILE A 75 -2.40 -19.06 -4.95
CA ILE A 75 -1.68 -18.92 -3.69
C ILE A 75 -0.70 -17.75 -3.81
N GLU A 76 0.13 -17.74 -4.84
CA GLU A 76 1.07 -16.64 -5.07
C GLU A 76 0.38 -15.26 -5.18
N ARG A 77 -0.78 -15.21 -5.86
CA ARG A 77 -1.58 -13.97 -5.92
C ARG A 77 -2.04 -13.53 -4.54
N ARG A 78 -2.43 -14.46 -3.66
CA ARG A 78 -2.84 -14.17 -2.29
C ARG A 78 -1.66 -13.69 -1.44
N VAL A 79 -0.50 -14.30 -1.60
CA VAL A 79 0.73 -13.87 -0.94
C VAL A 79 1.12 -12.44 -1.35
N ARG A 80 1.06 -12.13 -2.65
CA ARG A 80 1.33 -10.75 -3.09
C ARG A 80 0.31 -9.75 -2.52
N LEU A 81 -0.95 -10.15 -2.45
CA LEU A 81 -2.00 -9.33 -1.86
C LEU A 81 -1.78 -9.15 -0.35
N SER A 82 -1.29 -10.18 0.36
CA SER A 82 -0.98 -10.06 1.79
C SER A 82 0.15 -9.07 2.04
N SER A 83 1.21 -9.08 1.24
CA SER A 83 2.29 -8.10 1.35
C SER A 83 1.79 -6.65 1.16
N LEU A 84 0.91 -6.42 0.17
CA LEU A 84 0.25 -5.12 -0.02
C LEU A 84 -0.59 -4.73 1.20
N MET A 85 -1.39 -5.68 1.72
CA MET A 85 -2.22 -5.42 2.90
C MET A 85 -1.38 -5.10 4.13
N MET A 86 -0.29 -5.83 4.36
CA MET A 86 0.61 -5.57 5.47
C MET A 86 1.23 -4.18 5.37
N THR A 87 1.67 -3.78 4.18
CA THR A 87 2.21 -2.44 3.93
C THR A 87 1.18 -1.36 4.25
N ALA A 88 -0.07 -1.53 3.79
CA ALA A 88 -1.15 -0.60 4.08
C ALA A 88 -1.54 -0.60 5.58
N TYR A 89 -1.55 -1.77 6.20
CA TYR A 89 -1.83 -1.93 7.63
C TYR A 89 -0.80 -1.20 8.50
N HIS A 90 0.49 -1.36 8.21
CA HIS A 90 1.56 -0.64 8.89
C HIS A 90 1.48 0.88 8.67
N ALA A 91 0.95 1.31 7.54
CA ALA A 91 0.67 2.72 7.29
C ALA A 91 -0.53 3.28 8.09
N GLY A 92 -1.22 2.46 8.88
CA GLY A 92 -2.42 2.85 9.62
C GLY A 92 -3.68 2.95 8.76
N ILE A 93 -3.66 2.32 7.56
CA ILE A 93 -4.81 2.29 6.66
C ILE A 93 -5.74 1.15 7.09
N ASN A 94 -7.04 1.41 7.11
CA ASN A 94 -8.03 0.38 7.38
C ASN A 94 -8.09 -0.62 6.22
N VAL A 95 -7.57 -1.82 6.44
CA VAL A 95 -7.53 -2.93 5.48
C VAL A 95 -8.63 -3.98 5.73
N PHE A 96 -9.33 -3.89 6.86
CA PHE A 96 -10.35 -4.86 7.27
C PHE A 96 -11.75 -4.44 6.83
N THR A 97 -11.90 -4.27 5.53
CA THR A 97 -13.16 -3.84 4.89
C THR A 97 -13.85 -5.02 4.22
N ILE A 98 -15.17 -5.03 4.20
CA ILE A 98 -15.97 -6.13 3.64
C ILE A 98 -16.72 -5.69 2.38
N THR A 99 -17.04 -4.42 2.28
CA THR A 99 -17.79 -3.84 1.16
C THR A 99 -17.05 -2.69 0.52
N ALA A 100 -17.29 -2.44 -0.76
CA ALA A 100 -16.74 -1.29 -1.47
C ALA A 100 -17.25 0.05 -0.91
N ASN A 101 -18.39 0.06 -0.21
CA ASN A 101 -18.92 1.27 0.43
C ASN A 101 -18.00 1.82 1.52
N SER A 102 -17.17 0.96 2.13
CA SER A 102 -16.14 1.39 3.10
C SER A 102 -15.13 2.37 2.49
N LEU A 103 -15.02 2.42 1.16
CA LEU A 103 -14.18 3.39 0.45
C LEU A 103 -14.72 4.83 0.54
N ALA A 104 -15.93 5.06 1.02
CA ALA A 104 -16.41 6.41 1.32
C ALA A 104 -15.53 7.08 2.40
N GLU A 105 -14.99 6.28 3.33
CA GLU A 105 -14.10 6.76 4.38
C GLU A 105 -12.64 6.83 3.87
N PRO A 106 -11.92 7.93 4.16
CA PRO A 106 -10.50 8.04 3.81
C PRO A 106 -9.63 7.07 4.63
N SER A 107 -8.40 6.88 4.17
CA SER A 107 -7.44 5.93 4.75
C SER A 107 -7.98 4.50 4.82
N THR A 108 -8.58 4.06 3.71
CA THR A 108 -9.22 2.74 3.57
C THR A 108 -8.65 2.02 2.36
N LEU A 109 -8.43 0.70 2.48
CA LEU A 109 -8.08 -0.20 1.40
C LEU A 109 -9.10 -1.34 1.33
N PHE A 110 -9.72 -1.51 0.17
CA PHE A 110 -10.68 -2.57 -0.13
C PHE A 110 -10.11 -3.58 -1.11
N ILE A 111 -10.13 -4.86 -0.73
CA ILE A 111 -9.63 -5.95 -1.58
C ILE A 111 -10.75 -6.47 -2.46
N THR A 112 -10.58 -6.39 -3.77
CA THR A 112 -11.61 -6.78 -4.75
C THR A 112 -11.97 -8.26 -4.70
N ALA A 113 -11.03 -9.10 -4.23
CA ALA A 113 -11.25 -10.53 -4.09
C ALA A 113 -12.39 -10.89 -3.12
N ILE A 114 -12.73 -10.01 -2.18
CA ILE A 114 -13.80 -10.23 -1.20
C ILE A 114 -15.17 -10.34 -1.88
N THR A 115 -15.39 -9.57 -2.94
CA THR A 115 -16.66 -9.56 -3.68
C THR A 115 -16.65 -10.43 -4.93
N ARG A 116 -15.51 -11.10 -5.26
CA ARG A 116 -15.42 -12.04 -6.38
C ARG A 116 -15.82 -13.44 -5.89
N SER A 117 -17.03 -13.84 -6.12
CA SER A 117 -17.51 -15.21 -5.84
C SER A 117 -17.82 -15.96 -7.14
N ARG A 118 -17.95 -17.29 -7.04
CA ARG A 118 -18.32 -18.11 -8.19
C ARG A 118 -19.72 -17.73 -8.68
N GLY A 119 -19.81 -17.34 -9.95
CA GLY A 119 -21.07 -16.90 -10.56
C GLY A 119 -21.41 -15.42 -10.33
N HIS A 120 -20.63 -14.70 -9.50
CA HIS A 120 -20.82 -13.27 -9.30
C HIS A 120 -19.45 -12.57 -9.26
N ASN A 121 -19.16 -11.77 -10.26
CA ASN A 121 -17.94 -10.96 -10.32
C ASN A 121 -18.27 -9.54 -10.76
N PRO A 122 -18.48 -8.62 -9.79
CA PRO A 122 -18.83 -7.22 -10.09
C PRO A 122 -17.68 -6.46 -10.76
N TRP A 123 -16.48 -7.04 -10.81
CA TRP A 123 -15.29 -6.46 -11.44
C TRP A 123 -15.10 -6.88 -12.90
N GLY A 124 -15.96 -7.75 -13.43
CA GLY A 124 -15.84 -8.28 -14.80
C GLY A 124 -14.48 -8.92 -15.05
N SER A 125 -13.82 -8.54 -16.16
CA SER A 125 -12.46 -8.99 -16.53
C SER A 125 -11.35 -8.14 -15.90
N ALA A 126 -11.67 -7.06 -15.16
CA ALA A 126 -10.68 -6.21 -14.53
C ALA A 126 -9.80 -7.00 -13.54
N ARG A 127 -8.50 -6.70 -13.54
CA ARG A 127 -7.48 -7.35 -12.70
C ARG A 127 -7.10 -6.56 -11.46
N VAL A 128 -7.74 -5.40 -11.25
CA VAL A 128 -7.54 -4.58 -10.06
C VAL A 128 -7.60 -5.45 -8.80
N GLY A 129 -6.52 -5.44 -8.01
CA GLY A 129 -6.39 -6.29 -6.81
C GLY A 129 -7.03 -5.66 -5.59
N ALA A 130 -6.94 -4.35 -5.49
CA ALA A 130 -7.54 -3.57 -4.41
C ALA A 130 -7.89 -2.16 -4.92
N ILE A 131 -8.73 -1.46 -4.17
CA ILE A 131 -8.91 -0.02 -4.29
C ILE A 131 -8.54 0.63 -2.96
N ALA A 132 -7.73 1.68 -2.99
CA ALA A 132 -7.41 2.46 -1.81
C ALA A 132 -8.01 3.87 -1.93
N HIS A 133 -8.53 4.40 -0.82
CA HIS A 133 -8.90 5.80 -0.67
C HIS A 133 -7.90 6.47 0.27
N LEU A 134 -7.01 7.29 -0.27
CA LEU A 134 -5.95 7.96 0.46
C LEU A 134 -6.07 9.47 0.28
N GLY A 135 -6.18 10.20 1.38
CA GLY A 135 -6.43 11.64 1.35
C GLY A 135 -7.73 11.95 0.59
N SER A 136 -7.61 12.61 -0.56
CA SER A 136 -8.75 12.96 -1.44
C SER A 136 -8.80 12.11 -2.72
N THR A 137 -7.95 11.09 -2.84
CA THR A 137 -7.75 10.36 -4.10
C THR A 137 -8.04 8.87 -3.95
N TYR A 138 -8.75 8.31 -4.92
CA TYR A 138 -8.95 6.87 -5.06
C TYR A 138 -7.89 6.28 -5.96
N TYR A 139 -7.34 5.14 -5.56
CA TYR A 139 -6.27 4.45 -6.27
C TYR A 139 -6.72 3.06 -6.69
N ALA A 140 -6.70 2.76 -8.00
CA ALA A 140 -6.78 1.40 -8.49
C ALA A 140 -5.41 0.71 -8.28
N VAL A 141 -5.36 -0.29 -7.42
CA VAL A 141 -4.11 -0.94 -7.02
C VAL A 141 -3.89 -2.22 -7.81
N HIS A 142 -2.77 -2.28 -8.51
CA HIS A 142 -2.30 -3.45 -9.25
C HIS A 142 -0.96 -3.90 -8.71
N TYR A 143 -0.84 -5.18 -8.37
CA TYR A 143 0.44 -5.74 -7.95
C TYR A 143 1.25 -6.19 -9.16
N ILE A 144 2.38 -5.53 -9.41
CA ILE A 144 3.29 -5.76 -10.52
C ILE A 144 4.35 -6.79 -10.11
N TYR A 145 4.61 -7.77 -10.97
CA TYR A 145 5.60 -8.82 -10.74
C TYR A 145 6.09 -9.38 -12.08
N SER A 146 7.24 -10.00 -12.10
CA SER A 146 7.81 -10.60 -13.31
C SER A 146 6.86 -11.64 -13.90
N GLY A 147 6.60 -11.50 -15.20
CA GLY A 147 5.65 -12.35 -15.91
C GLY A 147 4.17 -12.00 -15.68
N ILE A 148 3.87 -10.83 -15.13
CA ILE A 148 2.49 -10.34 -15.08
C ILE A 148 1.90 -10.27 -16.49
N GLY A 149 0.69 -10.77 -16.67
CA GLY A 149 0.03 -10.76 -17.97
C GLY A 149 -0.37 -9.35 -18.43
N ARG A 150 -1.16 -9.27 -19.47
CA ARG A 150 -1.71 -8.02 -20.02
C ARG A 150 -2.97 -7.60 -19.29
N MET A 151 -3.33 -6.33 -19.35
CA MET A 151 -4.56 -5.77 -18.79
C MET A 151 -5.49 -5.24 -19.88
N ALA A 152 -6.80 -5.34 -19.66
CA ALA A 152 -7.83 -4.73 -20.49
C ALA A 152 -8.13 -3.33 -19.91
N VAL A 153 -7.45 -2.30 -20.39
CA VAL A 153 -7.50 -0.95 -19.80
C VAL A 153 -8.94 -0.41 -19.68
N ASN A 154 -9.76 -0.63 -20.70
CA ASN A 154 -11.16 -0.14 -20.67
C ASN A 154 -11.98 -0.83 -19.57
N ASP A 155 -11.76 -2.14 -19.34
CA ASP A 155 -12.46 -2.88 -18.29
C ASP A 155 -11.97 -2.46 -16.91
N GLU A 156 -10.64 -2.22 -16.75
CA GLU A 156 -10.08 -1.69 -15.53
C GLU A 156 -10.65 -0.31 -15.18
N LEU A 157 -10.71 0.59 -16.17
CA LEU A 157 -11.27 1.93 -15.98
C LEU A 157 -12.76 1.88 -15.65
N ALA A 158 -13.54 1.07 -16.38
CA ALA A 158 -14.97 0.91 -16.14
C ALA A 158 -15.24 0.38 -14.73
N ALA A 159 -14.54 -0.68 -14.32
CA ALA A 159 -14.66 -1.25 -12.99
C ALA A 159 -14.26 -0.23 -11.92
N PHE A 160 -13.15 0.47 -12.11
CA PHE A 160 -12.67 1.48 -11.17
C PHE A 160 -13.67 2.63 -11.00
N HIS A 161 -14.22 3.15 -12.09
CA HIS A 161 -15.22 4.22 -12.08
C HIS A 161 -16.50 3.78 -11.37
N ASN A 162 -17.00 2.59 -11.69
CA ASN A 162 -18.24 2.07 -11.11
C ASN A 162 -18.16 1.92 -9.59
N HIS A 163 -16.97 1.54 -9.07
CA HIS A 163 -16.77 1.31 -7.65
C HIS A 163 -16.20 2.51 -6.87
N THR A 164 -15.94 3.63 -7.55
CA THR A 164 -15.43 4.87 -6.92
C THR A 164 -16.26 6.09 -7.26
N ASN A 165 -17.56 5.92 -7.52
CA ASN A 165 -18.46 7.02 -7.85
C ASN A 165 -19.08 7.63 -6.58
N PHE A 166 -18.23 8.21 -5.72
CA PHE A 166 -18.66 8.83 -4.45
C PHE A 166 -18.90 10.35 -4.55
N GLY A 167 -18.75 10.95 -5.75
CA GLY A 167 -19.00 12.38 -5.96
C GLY A 167 -18.47 12.89 -7.30
N LYS A 168 -18.83 14.15 -7.64
CA LYS A 168 -18.46 14.76 -8.92
C LYS A 168 -16.97 15.07 -9.02
N ASP A 169 -16.33 15.42 -7.89
CA ASP A 169 -14.92 15.86 -7.83
C ASP A 169 -13.97 14.74 -7.41
N THR A 170 -14.36 13.48 -7.65
CA THR A 170 -13.57 12.31 -7.28
C THR A 170 -12.25 12.26 -8.05
N GLN A 171 -11.15 12.47 -7.33
CA GLN A 171 -9.81 12.29 -7.90
C GLN A 171 -9.47 10.80 -7.99
N ARG A 172 -8.88 10.39 -9.11
CA ARG A 172 -8.53 8.99 -9.39
C ARG A 172 -7.10 8.88 -9.89
N ALA A 173 -6.41 7.83 -9.45
CA ALA A 173 -5.05 7.49 -9.84
C ALA A 173 -4.85 5.97 -9.86
N PHE A 174 -3.74 5.52 -10.40
CA PHE A 174 -3.30 4.13 -10.33
C PHE A 174 -2.15 4.01 -9.34
N LEU A 175 -2.10 2.89 -8.63
CA LEU A 175 -1.02 2.53 -7.74
C LEU A 175 -0.45 1.17 -8.18
N PHE A 176 0.74 1.18 -8.77
CA PHE A 176 1.44 -0.03 -9.17
C PHE A 176 2.34 -0.46 -8.02
N ALA A 177 1.86 -1.44 -7.27
CA ALA A 177 2.56 -2.02 -6.12
C ALA A 177 3.43 -3.21 -6.56
N GLY A 178 4.49 -3.50 -5.84
CA GLY A 178 5.36 -4.64 -6.09
C GLY A 178 6.27 -4.91 -4.91
N ALA A 179 7.08 -5.96 -4.96
CA ALA A 179 8.00 -6.30 -3.90
C ALA A 179 9.02 -5.17 -3.64
N SER A 180 9.51 -4.55 -4.72
CA SER A 180 10.39 -3.37 -4.66
C SER A 180 10.11 -2.42 -5.83
N TYR A 181 10.56 -1.16 -5.73
CA TYR A 181 10.52 -0.23 -6.86
C TYR A 181 11.33 -0.73 -8.07
N ALA A 182 12.42 -1.46 -7.82
CA ALA A 182 13.26 -2.00 -8.88
C ALA A 182 12.51 -3.07 -9.68
N ASP A 183 11.85 -4.02 -9.01
CA ASP A 183 11.05 -5.08 -9.65
C ASP A 183 9.90 -4.49 -10.48
N ILE A 184 9.22 -3.49 -9.94
CA ILE A 184 8.15 -2.80 -10.68
C ILE A 184 8.71 -2.19 -11.97
N MET A 185 9.84 -1.49 -11.87
CA MET A 185 10.42 -0.81 -13.04
C MET A 185 11.02 -1.75 -14.05
N GLU A 186 11.52 -2.90 -13.64
CA GLU A 186 11.99 -3.93 -14.57
C GLU A 186 10.85 -4.41 -15.47
N GLU A 187 9.69 -4.73 -14.86
CA GLU A 187 8.50 -5.12 -15.63
C GLU A 187 7.95 -3.97 -16.49
N LEU A 188 7.98 -2.74 -16.00
CA LEU A 188 7.49 -1.56 -16.73
C LEU A 188 8.43 -1.12 -17.88
N LYS A 189 9.68 -1.58 -17.92
CA LYS A 189 10.61 -1.36 -19.05
C LYS A 189 10.38 -2.35 -20.19
N ALA A 190 9.72 -3.48 -19.94
CA ALA A 190 9.48 -4.50 -20.95
C ALA A 190 8.74 -3.90 -22.16
N ARG A 191 9.20 -4.24 -23.36
CA ARG A 191 8.56 -3.85 -24.62
C ARG A 191 7.86 -5.04 -25.23
N ASP A 192 6.74 -4.79 -25.85
CA ASP A 192 6.00 -5.82 -26.58
C ASP A 192 6.24 -5.68 -28.07
N GLU A 193 6.56 -6.78 -28.73
CA GLU A 193 6.69 -6.84 -30.18
C GLU A 193 5.35 -7.08 -30.87
N LYS A 194 4.37 -7.66 -30.16
CA LYS A 194 3.02 -7.95 -30.69
C LYS A 194 1.97 -7.09 -29.99
N ARG A 195 1.33 -6.21 -30.75
CA ARG A 195 0.20 -5.42 -30.27
C ARG A 195 -1.09 -6.22 -30.35
N ASP A 196 -1.80 -6.31 -29.22
CA ASP A 196 -3.19 -6.72 -29.14
C ASP A 196 -4.04 -5.48 -28.85
N ALA A 197 -5.05 -5.21 -29.68
CA ALA A 197 -5.87 -3.99 -29.57
C ALA A 197 -6.67 -3.91 -28.26
N LYS A 198 -6.96 -5.06 -27.60
CA LYS A 198 -7.80 -5.11 -26.39
C LYS A 198 -7.00 -5.27 -25.11
N LEU A 199 -5.87 -5.96 -25.17
CA LEU A 199 -5.04 -6.30 -24.01
C LEU A 199 -3.65 -5.71 -24.19
N ILE A 200 -3.27 -4.80 -23.33
CA ILE A 200 -1.94 -4.17 -23.34
C ILE A 200 -1.10 -4.59 -22.13
N ARG A 201 0.20 -4.52 -22.25
CA ARG A 201 1.11 -4.75 -21.10
C ARG A 201 1.01 -3.60 -20.10
N TYR A 202 1.33 -3.90 -18.84
CA TYR A 202 1.40 -2.86 -17.81
C TYR A 202 2.41 -1.75 -18.14
N SER A 203 3.49 -2.06 -18.84
CA SER A 203 4.44 -1.07 -19.35
C SER A 203 3.83 -0.09 -20.35
N GLU A 204 2.93 -0.53 -21.22
CA GLU A 204 2.20 0.34 -22.16
C GLU A 204 1.12 1.13 -21.42
N ALA A 205 0.38 0.48 -20.50
CA ALA A 205 -0.56 1.16 -19.63
C ALA A 205 0.12 2.26 -18.81
N TYR A 206 1.27 1.99 -18.22
CA TYR A 206 2.06 2.97 -17.48
C TYR A 206 2.39 4.20 -18.33
N ARG A 207 2.74 4.02 -19.60
CA ARG A 207 3.04 5.14 -20.51
C ARG A 207 1.81 5.86 -21.04
N GLY A 208 0.71 5.15 -21.29
CA GLY A 208 -0.46 5.63 -22.01
C GLY A 208 -1.67 6.05 -21.15
N LEU A 209 -1.73 5.68 -19.87
CA LEU A 209 -2.83 6.09 -19.00
C LEU A 209 -2.84 7.61 -18.81
N HIS A 210 -4.00 8.23 -18.94
CA HIS A 210 -4.18 9.66 -18.63
C HIS A 210 -4.18 9.95 -17.14
N TYR A 211 -4.50 8.96 -16.31
CA TYR A 211 -4.48 9.08 -14.86
C TYR A 211 -3.06 9.11 -14.32
N PRO A 212 -2.81 9.79 -13.18
CA PRO A 212 -1.56 9.64 -12.46
C PRO A 212 -1.27 8.18 -12.12
N VAL A 213 -0.01 7.78 -12.22
CA VAL A 213 0.45 6.44 -11.81
C VAL A 213 1.57 6.60 -10.80
N HIS A 214 1.35 6.04 -9.62
CA HIS A 214 2.31 6.00 -8.52
C HIS A 214 2.89 4.61 -8.41
N LEU A 215 4.16 4.49 -8.06
CA LEU A 215 4.80 3.22 -7.73
C LEU A 215 4.82 3.04 -6.22
N LEU A 216 4.65 1.80 -5.75
CA LEU A 216 4.64 1.46 -4.33
C LEU A 216 5.46 0.19 -4.08
N SER A 217 6.52 0.26 -3.28
CA SER A 217 7.17 -0.94 -2.75
C SER A 217 6.36 -1.50 -1.58
N CYS A 218 6.24 -2.83 -1.50
CA CYS A 218 5.54 -3.46 -0.38
C CYS A 218 6.52 -3.76 0.76
N ASP A 219 7.04 -2.69 1.36
CA ASP A 219 7.99 -2.66 2.45
C ASP A 219 7.74 -1.46 3.39
N GLU A 220 8.64 -1.22 4.31
CA GLU A 220 8.59 -0.09 5.25
C GLU A 220 8.57 1.28 4.55
N THR A 221 9.32 1.41 3.46
CA THR A 221 9.34 2.65 2.66
C THR A 221 7.99 2.92 2.01
N GLY A 222 7.37 1.86 1.46
CA GLY A 222 6.02 1.96 0.91
C GLY A 222 4.97 2.25 1.97
N ALA A 223 5.08 1.69 3.17
CA ALA A 223 4.19 2.03 4.28
C ALA A 223 4.30 3.52 4.64
N ARG A 224 5.52 4.05 4.70
CA ARG A 224 5.75 5.48 4.95
C ARG A 224 5.21 6.36 3.81
N GLN A 225 5.38 5.92 2.57
CA GLN A 225 4.79 6.59 1.41
C GLN A 225 3.25 6.64 1.51
N LEU A 226 2.60 5.54 1.87
CA LEU A 226 1.15 5.49 2.04
C LEU A 226 0.66 6.40 3.18
N GLN A 227 1.40 6.50 4.29
CA GLN A 227 1.11 7.46 5.36
C GLN A 227 1.10 8.91 4.84
N ILE A 228 2.09 9.27 4.03
CA ILE A 228 2.15 10.60 3.41
C ILE A 228 0.94 10.81 2.49
N MET A 229 0.65 9.84 1.61
CA MET A 229 -0.44 9.94 0.64
C MET A 229 -1.84 9.95 1.30
N ALA A 230 -1.97 9.44 2.52
CA ALA A 230 -3.20 9.51 3.30
C ALA A 230 -3.49 10.93 3.83
N VAL A 231 -2.50 11.81 3.89
CA VAL A 231 -2.70 13.20 4.30
C VAL A 231 -3.27 14.01 3.14
N PRO A 232 -4.46 14.63 3.27
CA PRO A 232 -4.98 15.50 2.21
C PRO A 232 -4.00 16.63 1.87
N ASP A 233 -3.84 16.91 0.57
CA ASP A 233 -2.94 17.98 0.06
C ASP A 233 -1.48 17.85 0.54
N TYR A 234 -1.01 16.62 0.79
CA TYR A 234 0.33 16.35 1.33
C TYR A 234 1.46 17.06 0.56
N ARG A 235 1.34 17.20 -0.75
CA ARG A 235 2.36 17.85 -1.57
C ARG A 235 2.55 19.32 -1.18
N VAL A 236 1.45 20.05 -1.06
CA VAL A 236 1.46 21.46 -0.65
C VAL A 236 1.94 21.59 0.80
N LYS A 237 1.46 20.69 1.68
CA LYS A 237 1.86 20.70 3.10
C LYS A 237 3.35 20.43 3.27
N ILE A 238 3.89 19.39 2.65
CA ILE A 238 5.33 19.08 2.70
C ILE A 238 6.15 20.22 2.11
N SER A 239 5.73 20.79 0.97
CA SER A 239 6.43 21.90 0.36
C SER A 239 6.51 23.11 1.31
N LYS A 240 5.41 23.46 1.98
CA LYS A 240 5.39 24.53 2.99
C LYS A 240 6.27 24.19 4.20
N LEU A 241 6.21 22.96 4.69
CA LEU A 241 7.01 22.50 5.82
C LEU A 241 8.52 22.50 5.52
N MET A 242 8.92 22.09 4.34
CA MET A 242 10.32 22.06 3.95
C MET A 242 10.89 23.45 3.60
N LEU A 243 10.11 24.27 2.91
CA LEU A 243 10.57 25.56 2.40
C LEU A 243 10.33 26.74 3.37
N ARG A 244 9.40 26.58 4.33
CA ARG A 244 9.09 27.61 5.33
C ARG A 244 8.83 28.99 4.68
N SER A 245 9.56 30.02 5.09
CA SER A 245 9.46 31.38 4.53
C SER A 245 9.88 31.49 3.05
N ALA A 246 10.64 30.53 2.56
CA ALA A 246 11.05 30.45 1.15
C ALA A 246 10.00 29.84 0.23
N TYR A 247 8.90 29.31 0.77
CA TYR A 247 7.81 28.75 -0.03
C TYR A 247 7.23 29.81 -0.97
N ARG A 248 7.11 29.44 -2.25
CA ARG A 248 6.35 30.20 -3.25
C ARG A 248 5.47 29.19 -4.01
N PRO A 249 4.20 29.51 -4.30
CA PRO A 249 3.34 28.63 -5.10
C PRO A 249 3.94 28.39 -6.48
N PRO A 250 3.63 27.25 -7.12
CA PRO A 250 4.07 26.98 -8.48
C PRO A 250 3.40 27.97 -9.45
N PRO A 251 4.01 28.26 -10.61
CA PRO A 251 3.36 28.99 -11.70
C PRO A 251 2.13 28.21 -12.22
N GLU A 252 1.08 28.93 -12.62
CA GLU A 252 -0.16 28.32 -13.14
C GLU A 252 0.09 27.41 -14.36
N ASP A 253 1.05 27.79 -15.19
CA ASP A 253 1.44 27.03 -16.39
C ASP A 253 2.48 25.92 -16.11
N ALA A 254 2.71 25.59 -14.86
CA ALA A 254 3.62 24.53 -14.44
C ALA A 254 2.97 23.53 -13.45
N PRO A 255 1.90 22.80 -13.86
CA PRO A 255 1.10 21.96 -12.96
C PRO A 255 1.86 20.75 -12.39
N ALA A 256 3.04 20.43 -12.95
CA ALA A 256 3.88 19.35 -12.41
C ALA A 256 4.74 19.79 -11.20
N TRP A 257 4.82 21.09 -10.90
CA TRP A 257 5.56 21.64 -9.77
C TRP A 257 4.66 21.68 -8.54
N ASP A 258 5.24 21.49 -7.36
CA ASP A 258 4.52 21.62 -6.08
C ASP A 258 4.79 22.98 -5.41
N ALA A 259 5.95 23.57 -5.71
CA ALA A 259 6.34 24.90 -5.31
C ALA A 259 7.46 25.43 -6.21
N THR A 260 7.82 26.71 -6.00
CA THR A 260 9.04 27.31 -6.54
C THR A 260 10.03 27.60 -5.40
N TYR A 261 11.28 27.18 -5.56
CA TYR A 261 12.37 27.41 -4.62
C TYR A 261 13.60 27.95 -5.36
N GLN A 262 14.09 29.11 -4.99
CA GLN A 262 15.22 29.76 -5.67
C GLN A 262 15.05 29.87 -7.21
N ASN A 263 13.86 30.23 -7.65
CA ASN A 263 13.44 30.29 -9.07
C ASN A 263 13.52 28.96 -9.85
N ARG A 264 13.50 27.83 -9.14
CA ARG A 264 13.52 26.48 -9.70
C ARG A 264 12.31 25.68 -9.22
N PRO A 265 11.92 24.63 -9.97
CA PRO A 265 10.87 23.74 -9.51
C PRO A 265 11.24 23.04 -8.21
N PHE A 266 10.29 23.00 -7.28
CA PHE A 266 10.32 22.13 -6.12
C PHE A 266 9.23 21.08 -6.29
N VAL A 267 9.59 19.80 -6.24
CA VAL A 267 8.71 18.66 -6.57
C VAL A 267 8.78 17.62 -5.45
N ILE A 268 7.63 17.20 -4.99
CA ILE A 268 7.53 16.10 -4.02
C ILE A 268 7.60 14.76 -4.75
N GLY A 269 8.70 14.05 -4.59
CA GLY A 269 8.91 12.71 -5.16
C GLY A 269 8.51 11.58 -4.22
N ALA A 270 8.16 11.88 -2.96
CA ALA A 270 7.81 10.87 -1.96
C ALA A 270 6.60 10.00 -2.34
N ASP A 271 5.76 10.45 -3.24
CA ASP A 271 4.62 9.71 -3.79
C ASP A 271 4.98 8.79 -4.98
N MET A 272 6.25 8.78 -5.40
CA MET A 272 6.78 7.98 -6.50
C MET A 272 6.00 8.09 -7.83
N ASN A 273 5.45 9.27 -8.12
CA ASN A 273 4.88 9.58 -9.43
C ASN A 273 5.98 10.04 -10.40
N LEU A 274 6.70 9.08 -10.98
CA LEU A 274 7.85 9.37 -11.84
C LEU A 274 7.47 10.16 -13.10
N ARG A 275 6.26 9.95 -13.65
CA ARG A 275 5.77 10.69 -14.83
C ARG A 275 5.63 12.18 -14.53
N ARG A 276 5.18 12.54 -13.33
CA ARG A 276 5.10 13.93 -12.89
C ARG A 276 6.48 14.55 -12.69
N ILE A 277 7.43 13.78 -12.15
CA ILE A 277 8.83 14.21 -12.00
C ILE A 277 9.43 14.46 -13.40
N ASP A 278 9.23 13.53 -14.34
CA ASP A 278 9.71 13.69 -15.73
C ASP A 278 9.09 14.93 -16.40
N ALA A 279 7.79 15.20 -16.19
CA ALA A 279 7.11 16.39 -16.69
C ALA A 279 7.66 17.68 -16.08
N ALA A 280 7.97 17.69 -14.79
CA ALA A 280 8.59 18.82 -14.11
C ALA A 280 10.00 19.12 -14.66
N ILE A 281 10.80 18.08 -14.88
CA ILE A 281 12.13 18.19 -15.51
C ILE A 281 12.01 18.76 -16.93
N ALA A 282 11.08 18.25 -17.74
CA ALA A 282 10.85 18.72 -19.09
C ALA A 282 10.42 20.21 -19.11
N SER A 283 9.55 20.60 -18.20
CA SER A 283 9.15 22.00 -18.00
C SER A 283 10.32 22.88 -17.58
N ALA A 284 11.13 22.44 -16.59
CA ALA A 284 12.32 23.14 -16.13
C ALA A 284 13.36 23.32 -17.24
N LYS A 285 13.56 22.27 -18.06
CA LYS A 285 14.49 22.34 -19.20
C LYS A 285 14.07 23.40 -20.22
N LYS A 286 12.77 23.46 -20.55
CA LYS A 286 12.23 24.48 -21.46
C LYS A 286 12.42 25.89 -20.92
N ARG A 287 12.39 26.09 -19.61
CA ARG A 287 12.54 27.38 -18.92
C ARG A 287 13.98 27.72 -18.54
N GLY A 288 14.94 26.84 -18.81
CA GLY A 288 16.35 27.03 -18.45
C GLY A 288 16.60 27.07 -16.93
N CYS A 289 15.75 26.40 -16.12
CA CYS A 289 15.82 26.45 -14.66
C CYS A 289 16.13 25.06 -14.01
N LEU A 290 16.87 24.20 -14.72
CA LEU A 290 17.44 22.99 -14.14
C LEU A 290 18.61 23.32 -13.19
N PRO A 291 18.93 22.42 -12.23
CA PRO A 291 18.19 21.21 -11.82
C PRO A 291 16.93 21.56 -11.02
N ILE A 292 15.97 20.63 -10.98
CA ILE A 292 14.83 20.70 -10.07
C ILE A 292 15.25 20.34 -8.64
N SER A 293 14.52 20.82 -7.64
CA SER A 293 14.60 20.36 -6.26
C SER A 293 13.59 19.24 -6.03
N LEU A 294 14.04 18.01 -5.75
CA LEU A 294 13.21 16.82 -5.60
C LEU A 294 13.21 16.35 -4.14
N ALA A 295 12.07 16.43 -3.46
CA ALA A 295 11.94 15.98 -2.08
C ALA A 295 11.46 14.53 -2.02
N ALA A 296 12.20 13.65 -1.36
CA ALA A 296 11.91 12.22 -1.26
C ALA A 296 12.20 11.67 0.13
N LEU A 297 11.66 10.51 0.46
CA LEU A 297 12.10 9.74 1.61
C LEU A 297 13.54 9.26 1.38
N ASP A 298 14.29 9.05 2.46
CA ASP A 298 15.71 8.68 2.41
C ASP A 298 15.94 7.45 1.51
N ALA A 299 15.25 6.36 1.82
CA ALA A 299 15.35 5.12 1.04
C ALA A 299 14.93 5.29 -0.44
N GLN A 300 14.00 6.20 -0.75
CA GLN A 300 13.61 6.51 -2.14
C GLN A 300 14.69 7.34 -2.85
N GLY A 301 15.32 8.27 -2.13
CA GLY A 301 16.40 9.10 -2.67
C GLY A 301 17.62 8.29 -3.09
N ASP A 302 17.95 7.25 -2.34
CA ASP A 302 19.02 6.32 -2.64
C ASP A 302 18.60 5.18 -3.60
N ALA A 303 17.30 5.00 -3.80
CA ALA A 303 16.79 4.02 -4.75
C ALA A 303 17.23 4.38 -6.18
N VAL A 304 17.58 3.38 -6.96
CA VAL A 304 18.04 3.51 -8.36
C VAL A 304 17.12 4.42 -9.19
N LEU A 305 15.83 4.46 -8.88
CA LEU A 305 14.84 5.22 -9.64
C LEU A 305 15.00 6.74 -9.49
N LEU A 306 15.12 7.25 -8.28
CA LEU A 306 15.28 8.69 -8.06
C LEU A 306 16.74 9.12 -8.20
N ARG A 307 17.67 8.26 -7.82
CA ARG A 307 19.10 8.48 -8.00
C ARG A 307 19.47 8.79 -9.45
N ARG A 308 18.81 8.18 -10.44
CA ARG A 308 19.04 8.49 -11.87
C ARG A 308 18.89 9.97 -12.20
N TYR A 309 17.97 10.69 -11.56
CA TYR A 309 17.80 12.11 -11.80
C TYR A 309 18.93 12.96 -11.22
N LYS A 310 19.50 12.52 -10.10
CA LYS A 310 20.71 13.11 -9.51
C LYS A 310 21.92 12.84 -10.40
N ASP A 311 22.11 11.59 -10.81
CA ASP A 311 23.27 11.16 -11.63
C ASP A 311 23.28 11.84 -13.01
N THR A 312 22.12 12.18 -13.56
CA THR A 312 22.00 12.95 -14.82
C THR A 312 22.09 14.47 -14.63
N GLY A 313 22.21 14.95 -13.40
CA GLY A 313 22.22 16.39 -13.10
C GLY A 313 20.87 17.09 -13.27
N TYR A 314 19.77 16.36 -13.43
CA TYR A 314 18.45 16.94 -13.62
C TYR A 314 17.75 17.30 -12.30
N ALA A 315 18.15 16.69 -11.19
CA ALA A 315 17.58 16.97 -9.89
C ALA A 315 18.63 17.02 -8.78
N VAL A 316 18.36 17.85 -7.78
CA VAL A 316 18.99 17.79 -6.45
C VAL A 316 17.97 17.16 -5.52
N ILE A 317 18.34 16.04 -4.88
CA ILE A 317 17.44 15.31 -3.98
C ILE A 317 17.56 15.85 -2.57
N TYR A 318 16.45 16.25 -1.99
CA TYR A 318 16.30 16.68 -0.60
C TYR A 318 15.55 15.62 0.21
N LYS A 319 16.06 15.30 1.38
CA LYS A 319 15.42 14.34 2.28
C LYS A 319 14.20 14.99 2.96
N VAL A 320 13.06 14.31 2.89
CA VAL A 320 11.93 14.58 3.78
C VAL A 320 12.30 14.04 5.16
N THR A 321 12.64 14.92 6.09
CA THR A 321 13.15 14.54 7.40
C THR A 321 12.06 14.07 8.35
N GLU A 322 12.44 13.35 9.41
CA GLU A 322 11.53 12.93 10.47
C GLU A 322 10.80 14.10 11.14
N SER A 323 11.46 15.28 11.25
CA SER A 323 10.81 16.47 11.78
C SER A 323 9.70 17.00 10.86
N VAL A 324 9.90 16.96 9.54
CA VAL A 324 8.87 17.33 8.57
C VAL A 324 7.70 16.36 8.64
N LEU A 325 7.97 15.06 8.79
CA LEU A 325 6.93 14.04 8.92
C LEU A 325 6.16 14.18 10.24
N THR A 326 6.85 14.50 11.35
CA THR A 326 6.21 14.77 12.64
C THR A 326 5.24 15.94 12.53
N GLU A 327 5.63 17.02 11.88
CA GLU A 327 4.75 18.16 11.67
C GLU A 327 3.60 17.84 10.69
N LEU A 328 3.86 17.02 9.67
CA LEU A 328 2.85 16.61 8.70
C LEU A 328 1.76 15.76 9.34
N PHE A 329 2.15 14.81 10.20
CA PHE A 329 1.23 13.87 10.84
C PHE A 329 0.65 14.39 12.17
N GLY A 330 1.28 15.39 12.79
CA GLY A 330 0.95 15.87 14.13
C GLY A 330 1.47 14.96 15.27
N HIS A 331 2.25 13.94 14.94
CA HIS A 331 2.90 13.02 15.87
C HIS A 331 4.18 12.45 15.24
N PRO A 332 5.12 11.92 16.03
CA PRO A 332 6.31 11.29 15.47
C PRO A 332 5.94 10.19 14.48
N PRO A 333 6.63 10.12 13.33
CA PRO A 333 6.36 9.11 12.33
C PRO A 333 6.70 7.71 12.89
N SER A 334 5.69 6.88 12.93
CA SER A 334 5.82 5.47 13.32
C SER A 334 4.99 4.63 12.37
N LEU A 335 5.44 3.42 12.10
CA LEU A 335 4.57 2.46 11.45
C LEU A 335 3.58 1.95 12.49
N TYR A 336 2.32 1.80 12.06
CA TYR A 336 1.31 1.22 12.92
C TYR A 336 1.66 -0.24 13.21
N LEU A 337 2.02 -0.48 14.44
CA LEU A 337 2.07 -1.81 15.01
C LEU A 337 0.92 -1.84 16.01
N PRO A 338 -0.16 -2.59 15.76
CA PRO A 338 -1.26 -2.61 16.70
C PRO A 338 -0.71 -3.05 18.04
N PRO A 339 -1.05 -2.37 19.12
CA PRO A 339 -0.77 -2.92 20.42
C PRO A 339 -1.43 -4.31 20.43
N CYS A 340 -0.67 -5.33 20.75
CA CYS A 340 -1.23 -6.65 21.01
C CYS A 340 -2.11 -6.53 22.27
N THR A 341 -3.37 -6.12 22.04
CA THR A 341 -4.29 -5.79 23.13
C THR A 341 -5.06 -7.01 23.62
N GLN A 342 -5.05 -8.08 22.82
CA GLN A 342 -5.77 -9.31 23.13
C GLN A 342 -4.89 -10.53 22.85
N TYR A 343 -4.91 -11.48 23.75
CA TYR A 343 -4.15 -12.71 23.68
C TYR A 343 -5.07 -13.91 23.83
N LEU A 344 -4.74 -14.99 23.14
CA LEU A 344 -5.40 -16.28 23.34
C LEU A 344 -4.75 -17.02 24.49
N THR A 345 -5.56 -17.43 25.45
CA THR A 345 -5.11 -18.38 26.47
C THR A 345 -4.97 -19.79 25.87
N LYS A 346 -4.26 -20.68 26.58
CA LYS A 346 -4.19 -22.11 26.21
C LYS A 346 -5.57 -22.78 26.12
N LYS A 347 -6.59 -22.19 26.72
CA LYS A 347 -7.98 -22.68 26.68
C LYS A 347 -8.82 -21.99 25.58
N GLY A 348 -8.22 -21.17 24.72
CA GLY A 348 -8.88 -20.46 23.64
C GLY A 348 -9.67 -19.22 24.08
N ALA A 349 -9.57 -18.80 25.34
CA ALA A 349 -10.20 -17.57 25.78
C ALA A 349 -9.36 -16.35 25.37
N VAL A 350 -10.02 -15.29 24.89
CA VAL A 350 -9.40 -13.99 24.61
C VAL A 350 -9.25 -13.23 25.92
N VAL A 351 -8.06 -12.71 26.17
CA VAL A 351 -7.76 -11.91 27.36
C VAL A 351 -7.09 -10.61 26.96
N ASP A 352 -7.35 -9.54 27.68
CA ASP A 352 -6.79 -8.23 27.40
C ASP A 352 -5.28 -8.15 27.75
N ALA A 353 -4.56 -7.33 26.99
CA ALA A 353 -3.16 -7.07 27.18
C ALA A 353 -2.72 -6.69 28.63
N PRO A 354 -3.50 -5.90 29.37
CA PRO A 354 -3.17 -5.56 30.75
C PRO A 354 -2.95 -6.77 31.66
N LEU A 355 -3.72 -7.84 31.47
CA LEU A 355 -3.55 -9.08 32.26
C LEU A 355 -2.20 -9.74 32.02
N ILE A 356 -1.68 -9.68 30.80
CA ILE A 356 -0.35 -10.24 30.49
C ILE A 356 0.76 -9.35 31.03
N GLN A 357 0.57 -8.04 31.04
CA GLN A 357 1.53 -7.13 31.67
C GLN A 357 1.57 -7.32 33.19
N VAL A 358 0.44 -7.52 33.82
CA VAL A 358 0.34 -7.86 35.25
C VAL A 358 1.02 -9.19 35.54
N ASP A 359 0.74 -10.21 34.73
CA ASP A 359 1.37 -11.52 34.82
C ASP A 359 2.92 -11.45 34.74
N ARG A 360 3.47 -10.60 33.86
CA ARG A 360 4.90 -10.38 33.75
C ARG A 360 5.48 -9.67 34.95
N LYS A 361 4.76 -8.73 35.56
CA LYS A 361 5.16 -8.06 36.81
C LYS A 361 5.12 -9.03 37.98
N ASP A 362 4.08 -9.83 38.09
CA ASP A 362 3.94 -10.85 39.12
C ASP A 362 4.99 -11.93 39.04
N ARG A 363 5.42 -12.30 37.82
CA ARG A 363 6.55 -13.23 37.63
C ARG A 363 7.93 -12.63 38.02
N ARG A 364 8.02 -11.29 38.06
CA ARG A 364 9.22 -10.57 38.50
C ARG A 364 9.21 -10.21 39.99
N LEU A 365 8.06 -10.33 40.65
CA LEU A 365 8.00 -10.24 42.06
C LEU A 365 8.85 -11.39 42.65
N PRO A 366 9.75 -11.13 43.57
CA PRO A 366 10.63 -12.16 44.10
C PRO A 366 9.76 -13.32 44.53
N ARG A 367 10.03 -14.47 44.00
CA ARG A 367 9.49 -15.72 44.49
C ARG A 367 9.95 -15.82 45.93
N LYS A 368 9.06 -15.45 46.86
CA LYS A 368 9.29 -15.65 48.27
C LYS A 368 9.31 -17.13 48.59
#